data_9f6c129e8ef07207e47cbec4d371572e
#
_entry.id   9f6c129e8ef07207e47cbec4d371572e
#
_cell.length_a   1.000
_cell.length_b   1.000
_cell.length_c   1.000
_cell.angle_alpha   90.00
_cell.angle_beta   90.00
_cell.angle_gamma   90.00
#
_symmetry.space_group_name_H-M   'P 1'
#
loop_
_entity.id
_entity.type
_entity.pdbx_description
1 polymer ?
#
loop_
_entity_poly.entity_id
_entity_poly.type
_entity_poly.pdbx_seq_one_letter_code
_entity_poly.pdbx_strand_id
1 'polypeptide(L)'
;MKKLGICVVIYNNNFGSMLQSYATMKYLDKMGIEYDVIRYKKKYTPLFILKSIPRLLNKNIWIDKKRVIQKKVGMLLHKDIKKANSMRNKLFDEFRKKYFVNLADFTYGYKNLKEVGKKYDAYLVGSDQLWLPSGLATNFYNLNFVADEKLKVSYASSFGVKKIPFYQIKRTRDYLNRIQYISTRENSGRDIVKELTGRDVPVVVDPTLLFNKDEWLEILENKNKYQEKYIFAYF
;
A
#
# COMPACT_ATOMS: atom_id res chain seq x y z
N MET A 1 -23.35 -4.20 -13.34
CA MET A 1 -21.92 -4.13 -13.73
C MET A 1 -21.07 -4.79 -12.66
N LYS A 2 -19.97 -5.40 -13.06
CA LYS A 2 -19.02 -6.00 -12.09
C LYS A 2 -18.19 -4.89 -11.46
N LYS A 3 -18.09 -4.87 -10.12
CA LYS A 3 -17.39 -3.82 -9.37
C LYS A 3 -16.15 -4.37 -8.66
N LEU A 4 -15.02 -3.64 -8.76
CA LEU A 4 -13.74 -4.01 -8.18
C LEU A 4 -13.54 -3.36 -6.80
N GLY A 5 -13.14 -4.13 -5.79
CA GLY A 5 -12.64 -3.59 -4.52
C GLY A 5 -11.12 -3.44 -4.54
N ILE A 6 -10.58 -2.24 -4.36
CA ILE A 6 -9.13 -2.04 -4.39
C ILE A 6 -8.53 -1.75 -3.01
N CYS A 7 -7.39 -2.38 -2.73
CA CYS A 7 -6.63 -2.24 -1.49
C CYS A 7 -5.28 -1.55 -1.80
N VAL A 8 -5.26 -0.24 -1.72
CA VAL A 8 -4.08 0.61 -1.96
C VAL A 8 -3.77 1.49 -0.75
N VAL A 9 -2.58 2.06 -0.70
CA VAL A 9 -2.15 2.92 0.42
C VAL A 9 -2.68 4.34 0.23
N ILE A 10 -3.63 4.77 1.06
CA ILE A 10 -4.24 6.10 0.94
C ILE A 10 -3.99 7.03 2.14
N TYR A 11 -3.47 6.51 3.26
CA TYR A 11 -3.27 7.28 4.50
C TYR A 11 -1.81 7.37 4.94
N ASN A 12 -0.88 6.99 4.09
CA ASN A 12 0.54 7.17 4.36
C ASN A 12 1.03 8.51 3.75
N ASN A 13 1.61 9.40 4.57
CA ASN A 13 2.19 10.65 4.09
C ASN A 13 3.58 10.41 3.48
N ASN A 14 3.60 9.63 2.41
CA ASN A 14 4.77 9.30 1.60
C ASN A 14 4.45 9.56 0.13
N PHE A 15 5.31 10.28 -0.58
CA PHE A 15 5.07 10.68 -1.97
C PHE A 15 4.89 9.47 -2.90
N GLY A 16 5.79 8.48 -2.82
CA GLY A 16 5.70 7.27 -3.65
C GLY A 16 4.40 6.51 -3.41
N SER A 17 4.00 6.31 -2.14
CA SER A 17 2.74 5.64 -1.80
C SER A 17 1.51 6.39 -2.34
N MET A 18 1.53 7.73 -2.32
CA MET A 18 0.41 8.54 -2.81
C MET A 18 0.34 8.51 -4.34
N LEU A 19 1.47 8.68 -5.01
CA LEU A 19 1.54 8.69 -6.47
C LEU A 19 1.18 7.33 -7.08
N GLN A 20 1.67 6.22 -6.50
CA GLN A 20 1.31 4.89 -6.98
C GLN A 20 -0.19 4.58 -6.80
N SER A 21 -0.80 5.01 -5.68
CA SER A 21 -2.24 4.84 -5.47
C SER A 21 -3.07 5.69 -6.43
N TYR A 22 -2.65 6.93 -6.67
CA TYR A 22 -3.24 7.79 -7.69
C TYR A 22 -3.15 7.15 -9.08
N ALA A 23 -1.95 6.71 -9.48
CA ALA A 23 -1.73 6.08 -10.77
C ALA A 23 -2.59 4.81 -10.94
N THR A 24 -2.70 3.97 -9.89
CA THR A 24 -3.56 2.79 -9.91
C THR A 24 -5.02 3.16 -10.19
N MET A 25 -5.57 4.14 -9.46
CA MET A 25 -6.95 4.59 -9.63
C MET A 25 -7.18 5.16 -11.02
N LYS A 26 -6.32 6.06 -11.47
CA LYS A 26 -6.42 6.68 -12.80
C LYS A 26 -6.30 5.68 -13.94
N TYR A 27 -5.45 4.66 -13.79
CA TYR A 27 -5.33 3.61 -14.81
C TYR A 27 -6.60 2.75 -14.88
N LEU A 28 -7.24 2.46 -13.74
CA LEU A 28 -8.54 1.80 -13.72
C LEU A 28 -9.64 2.66 -14.36
N ASP A 29 -9.66 3.98 -14.09
CA ASP A 29 -10.55 4.92 -14.76
C ASP A 29 -10.36 4.89 -16.29
N LYS A 30 -9.10 4.91 -16.77
CA LYS A 30 -8.73 4.82 -18.19
C LYS A 30 -9.20 3.51 -18.84
N MET A 31 -9.23 2.42 -18.08
CA MET A 31 -9.74 1.12 -18.52
C MET A 31 -11.27 1.00 -18.44
N GLY A 32 -11.98 2.01 -17.93
CA GLY A 32 -13.43 1.96 -17.72
C GLY A 32 -13.87 0.98 -16.64
N ILE A 33 -12.99 0.66 -15.68
CA ILE A 33 -13.27 -0.29 -14.61
C ILE A 33 -13.87 0.44 -13.42
N GLU A 34 -15.10 0.08 -13.02
CA GLU A 34 -15.71 0.58 -11.80
C GLU A 34 -15.07 -0.03 -10.55
N TYR A 35 -14.68 0.80 -9.60
CA TYR A 35 -14.04 0.36 -8.36
C TYR A 35 -14.44 1.20 -7.15
N ASP A 36 -14.28 0.60 -5.97
CA ASP A 36 -14.24 1.31 -4.68
C ASP A 36 -12.88 1.10 -4.01
N VAL A 37 -12.34 2.16 -3.44
CA VAL A 37 -11.15 2.08 -2.57
C VAL A 37 -11.57 1.64 -1.19
N ILE A 38 -11.20 0.43 -0.77
CA ILE A 38 -11.57 -0.13 0.53
C ILE A 38 -10.77 0.58 1.63
N ARG A 39 -11.48 1.20 2.59
CA ARG A 39 -10.87 1.88 3.73
C ARG A 39 -10.98 1.03 4.99
N TYR A 40 -9.87 0.58 5.52
CA TYR A 40 -9.82 -0.29 6.68
C TYR A 40 -9.08 0.32 7.87
N LYS A 41 -9.72 0.29 9.03
CA LYS A 41 -9.09 0.61 10.33
C LYS A 41 -9.13 -0.62 11.23
N LYS A 42 -7.96 -1.15 11.57
CA LYS A 42 -7.84 -2.27 12.51
C LYS A 42 -8.31 -1.87 13.91
N LYS A 43 -9.01 -2.79 14.59
CA LYS A 43 -9.24 -2.69 16.03
C LYS A 43 -8.17 -3.49 16.76
N TYR A 44 -7.58 -2.91 17.78
CA TYR A 44 -6.60 -3.56 18.64
C TYR A 44 -7.33 -4.43 19.67
N THR A 45 -7.63 -5.68 19.29
CA THR A 45 -8.18 -6.67 20.20
C THR A 45 -7.05 -7.44 20.91
N PRO A 46 -7.27 -8.06 22.10
CA PRO A 46 -6.26 -8.90 22.74
C PRO A 46 -5.69 -9.97 21.80
N LEU A 47 -6.54 -10.62 21.00
CA LEU A 47 -6.14 -11.60 20.00
C LEU A 47 -5.25 -10.99 18.89
N PHE A 48 -5.54 -9.76 18.45
CA PHE A 48 -4.68 -9.05 17.49
C PHE A 48 -3.31 -8.76 18.08
N ILE A 49 -3.25 -8.33 19.34
CA ILE A 49 -2.00 -8.05 20.06
C ILE A 49 -1.18 -9.33 20.17
N LEU A 50 -1.79 -10.44 20.62
CA LEU A 50 -1.13 -11.73 20.71
C LEU A 50 -0.54 -12.20 19.37
N LYS A 51 -1.33 -12.15 18.29
CA LYS A 51 -0.86 -12.47 16.93
C LYS A 51 0.21 -11.53 16.38
N SER A 52 0.39 -10.38 17.01
CA SER A 52 1.41 -9.40 16.63
C SER A 52 2.73 -9.55 17.39
N ILE A 53 2.78 -10.37 18.46
CA ILE A 53 4.00 -10.59 19.26
C ILE A 53 5.20 -11.03 18.42
N PRO A 54 5.07 -11.98 17.44
CA PRO A 54 6.20 -12.39 16.63
C PRO A 54 6.85 -11.25 15.84
N ARG A 55 6.12 -10.13 15.63
CA ARG A 55 6.68 -8.93 14.99
C ARG A 55 7.81 -8.29 15.78
N LEU A 56 7.82 -8.47 17.12
CA LEU A 56 8.87 -7.94 17.99
C LEU A 56 10.24 -8.59 17.73
N LEU A 57 10.27 -9.77 17.10
CA LEU A 57 11.50 -10.43 16.65
C LEU A 57 12.14 -9.76 15.43
N ASN A 58 11.41 -8.87 14.76
CA ASN A 58 11.94 -8.17 13.59
C ASN A 58 12.69 -6.90 14.01
N LYS A 59 14.03 -6.91 13.84
CA LYS A 59 14.91 -5.77 14.16
C LYS A 59 14.48 -4.46 13.50
N ASN A 60 13.96 -4.51 12.28
CA ASN A 60 13.52 -3.32 11.54
C ASN A 60 12.39 -2.57 12.25
N ILE A 61 11.52 -3.25 12.97
CA ILE A 61 10.45 -2.61 13.76
C ILE A 61 11.03 -1.71 14.86
N TRP A 62 12.12 -2.12 15.47
CA TRP A 62 12.76 -1.32 16.52
C TRP A 62 13.45 -0.09 15.93
N ILE A 63 14.06 -0.24 14.74
CA ILE A 63 14.65 0.88 14.01
C ILE A 63 13.57 1.90 13.64
N ASP A 64 12.44 1.44 13.10
CA ASP A 64 11.32 2.31 12.74
C ASP A 64 10.71 3.00 13.97
N LYS A 65 10.55 2.29 15.08
CA LYS A 65 10.07 2.89 16.34
C LYS A 65 11.04 3.96 16.86
N LYS A 66 12.36 3.70 16.80
CA LYS A 66 13.38 4.69 17.18
C LYS A 66 13.27 5.95 16.33
N ARG A 67 13.14 5.81 15.00
CA ARG A 67 12.95 6.94 14.07
C ARG A 67 11.68 7.75 14.41
N VAL A 68 10.58 7.07 14.69
CA VAL A 68 9.31 7.74 15.07
C VAL A 68 9.48 8.52 16.38
N ILE A 69 10.17 7.96 17.39
CA ILE A 69 10.44 8.64 18.65
C ILE A 69 11.35 9.85 18.41
N GLN A 70 12.45 9.69 17.68
CA GLN A 70 13.36 10.79 17.33
C GLN A 70 12.63 11.93 16.61
N LYS A 71 11.75 11.59 15.65
CA LYS A 71 10.91 12.58 14.96
C LYS A 71 9.98 13.32 15.93
N LYS A 72 9.33 12.60 16.86
CA LYS A 72 8.47 13.24 17.87
C LYS A 72 9.25 14.17 18.79
N VAL A 73 10.40 13.74 19.27
CA VAL A 73 11.29 14.58 20.10
C VAL A 73 11.76 15.81 19.32
N GLY A 74 12.20 15.63 18.07
CA GLY A 74 12.57 16.76 17.21
C GLY A 74 11.45 17.79 17.03
N MET A 75 10.19 17.33 16.84
CA MET A 75 9.03 18.23 16.75
C MET A 75 8.68 18.94 18.08
N LEU A 76 9.02 18.34 19.23
CA LEU A 76 8.84 18.99 20.53
C LEU A 76 9.91 20.06 20.79
N LEU A 77 11.15 19.80 20.37
CA LEU A 77 12.28 20.69 20.62
C LEU A 77 12.40 21.84 19.60
N HIS A 78 11.91 21.62 18.36
CA HIS A 78 12.10 22.56 17.25
C HIS A 78 10.76 22.94 16.62
N LYS A 79 10.32 24.18 16.85
CA LYS A 79 9.05 24.73 16.32
C LYS A 79 9.00 24.71 14.78
N ASP A 80 10.13 24.95 14.12
CA ASP A 80 10.22 24.95 12.66
C ASP A 80 9.98 23.57 12.06
N ILE A 81 10.54 22.52 12.67
CA ILE A 81 10.29 21.11 12.27
C ILE A 81 8.81 20.78 12.45
N LYS A 82 8.19 21.23 13.54
CA LYS A 82 6.75 21.04 13.78
C LYS A 82 5.92 21.75 12.70
N LYS A 83 6.24 23.01 12.37
CA LYS A 83 5.56 23.80 11.34
C LYS A 83 5.70 23.16 9.95
N ALA A 84 6.92 22.79 9.57
CA ALA A 84 7.19 22.12 8.30
C ALA A 84 6.42 20.78 8.18
N ASN A 85 6.42 19.97 9.24
CA ASN A 85 5.67 18.70 9.24
C ASN A 85 4.14 18.92 9.18
N SER A 86 3.62 19.95 9.82
CA SER A 86 2.19 20.33 9.75
C SER A 86 1.82 20.75 8.34
N MET A 87 2.62 21.61 7.70
CA MET A 87 2.41 22.05 6.33
C MET A 87 2.48 20.86 5.35
N ARG A 88 3.48 20.00 5.50
CA ARG A 88 3.60 18.76 4.72
C ARG A 88 2.34 17.89 4.83
N ASN A 89 1.84 17.67 6.05
CA ASN A 89 0.64 16.87 6.27
C ASN A 89 -0.59 17.50 5.61
N LYS A 90 -0.72 18.83 5.68
CA LYS A 90 -1.80 19.57 5.02
C LYS A 90 -1.79 19.36 3.51
N LEU A 91 -0.62 19.46 2.86
CA LEU A 91 -0.48 19.20 1.43
C LEU A 91 -0.87 17.75 1.04
N PHE A 92 -0.51 16.75 1.85
CA PHE A 92 -0.97 15.38 1.62
C PHE A 92 -2.49 15.23 1.79
N ASP A 93 -3.10 15.93 2.74
CA ASP A 93 -4.54 15.91 2.94
C ASP A 93 -5.28 16.58 1.77
N GLU A 94 -4.77 17.70 1.25
CA GLU A 94 -5.28 18.39 0.07
C GLU A 94 -5.19 17.49 -1.17
N PHE A 95 -4.04 16.85 -1.39
CA PHE A 95 -3.85 15.89 -2.47
C PHE A 95 -4.88 14.74 -2.40
N ARG A 96 -5.06 14.14 -1.22
CA ARG A 96 -6.06 13.07 -1.02
C ARG A 96 -7.47 13.55 -1.33
N LYS A 97 -7.87 14.71 -0.83
CA LYS A 97 -9.20 15.26 -1.07
C LYS A 97 -9.46 15.54 -2.55
N LYS A 98 -8.43 15.98 -3.26
CA LYS A 98 -8.55 16.34 -4.68
C LYS A 98 -8.55 15.13 -5.61
N TYR A 99 -7.70 14.16 -5.34
CA TYR A 99 -7.39 13.10 -6.31
C TYR A 99 -7.85 11.70 -5.92
N PHE A 100 -8.19 11.45 -4.66
CA PHE A 100 -8.67 10.14 -4.26
C PHE A 100 -10.19 10.11 -4.24
N VAL A 101 -10.73 9.51 -5.28
CA VAL A 101 -12.16 9.34 -5.50
C VAL A 101 -12.61 7.91 -5.18
N ASN A 102 -13.91 7.63 -5.25
CA ASN A 102 -14.49 6.31 -5.06
C ASN A 102 -14.07 5.64 -3.72
N LEU A 103 -13.95 6.47 -2.67
CA LEU A 103 -13.60 6.00 -1.34
C LEU A 103 -14.82 5.36 -0.66
N ALA A 104 -14.80 4.03 -0.47
CA ALA A 104 -15.83 3.35 0.34
C ALA A 104 -15.83 3.86 1.80
N ASP A 105 -16.90 3.64 2.54
CA ASP A 105 -16.94 3.97 3.96
C ASP A 105 -15.90 3.21 4.77
N PHE A 106 -15.50 3.80 5.90
CA PHE A 106 -14.52 3.17 6.79
C PHE A 106 -15.07 1.87 7.38
N THR A 107 -14.34 0.80 7.15
CA THR A 107 -14.57 -0.49 7.77
C THR A 107 -13.69 -0.66 9.01
N TYR A 108 -14.30 -0.89 10.16
CA TYR A 108 -13.62 -1.02 11.44
C TYR A 108 -13.58 -2.46 11.94
N GLY A 109 -12.38 -2.99 12.15
CA GLY A 109 -12.15 -4.33 12.69
C GLY A 109 -12.33 -5.45 11.66
N TYR A 110 -11.72 -6.60 11.94
CA TYR A 110 -11.59 -7.69 10.98
C TYR A 110 -12.92 -8.40 10.69
N LYS A 111 -13.85 -8.46 11.65
CA LYS A 111 -15.18 -9.07 11.44
C LYS A 111 -15.94 -8.34 10.32
N ASN A 112 -16.03 -7.02 10.42
CA ASN A 112 -16.69 -6.21 9.40
C ASN A 112 -15.93 -6.22 8.06
N LEU A 113 -14.61 -6.31 8.09
CA LEU A 113 -13.80 -6.44 6.88
C LEU A 113 -14.11 -7.73 6.11
N LYS A 114 -14.43 -8.84 6.79
CA LYS A 114 -14.89 -10.08 6.14
C LYS A 114 -16.20 -9.91 5.38
N GLU A 115 -17.11 -9.07 5.86
CA GLU A 115 -18.36 -8.78 5.12
C GLU A 115 -18.06 -7.96 3.86
N VAL A 116 -17.12 -7.01 3.94
CA VAL A 116 -16.62 -6.32 2.74
C VAL A 116 -15.99 -7.30 1.75
N GLY A 117 -15.35 -8.37 2.25
CA GLY A 117 -14.74 -9.43 1.44
C GLY A 117 -15.72 -10.25 0.58
N LYS A 118 -17.02 -10.05 0.73
CA LYS A 118 -18.09 -10.66 -0.06
C LYS A 118 -18.74 -9.68 -1.05
N LYS A 119 -18.51 -8.38 -0.87
CA LYS A 119 -19.30 -7.30 -1.52
C LYS A 119 -18.97 -7.11 -2.99
N TYR A 120 -17.69 -7.27 -3.37
CA TYR A 120 -17.21 -7.01 -4.74
C TYR A 120 -17.06 -8.29 -5.54
N ASP A 121 -17.05 -8.18 -6.86
CA ASP A 121 -16.85 -9.32 -7.76
C ASP A 121 -15.38 -9.75 -7.82
N ALA A 122 -14.48 -8.78 -7.70
CA ALA A 122 -13.04 -9.00 -7.67
C ALA A 122 -12.35 -8.04 -6.68
N TYR A 123 -11.14 -8.38 -6.29
CA TYR A 123 -10.30 -7.59 -5.40
C TYR A 123 -8.91 -7.42 -5.96
N LEU A 124 -8.43 -6.18 -5.97
CA LEU A 124 -7.08 -5.83 -6.40
C LEU A 124 -6.27 -5.32 -5.21
N VAL A 125 -5.08 -5.85 -5.02
CA VAL A 125 -4.06 -5.30 -4.14
C VAL A 125 -2.83 -4.91 -4.95
N GLY A 126 -2.24 -3.80 -4.64
CA GLY A 126 -0.99 -3.38 -5.26
C GLY A 126 -0.93 -1.87 -5.35
N SER A 127 0.12 -1.35 -5.75
CA SER A 127 1.52 -1.61 -5.70
C SER A 127 2.07 -1.33 -4.29
N ASP A 128 3.34 -0.91 -4.14
CA ASP A 128 4.01 -0.58 -2.88
C ASP A 128 4.41 -1.83 -2.05
N GLN A 129 5.11 -1.60 -0.96
CA GLN A 129 5.59 -2.64 -0.03
C GLN A 129 4.45 -3.19 0.86
N LEU A 130 3.37 -3.63 0.23
CA LEU A 130 2.15 -4.08 0.93
C LEU A 130 2.31 -5.43 1.61
N TRP A 131 3.25 -6.23 1.15
CA TRP A 131 3.53 -7.57 1.66
C TRP A 131 4.72 -7.64 2.61
N LEU A 132 5.12 -6.49 3.20
CA LEU A 132 6.12 -6.48 4.27
C LEU A 132 5.74 -7.48 5.36
N PRO A 133 6.68 -8.34 5.81
CA PRO A 133 6.45 -9.28 6.89
C PRO A 133 5.87 -8.64 8.15
N SER A 134 6.24 -7.39 8.44
CA SER A 134 5.70 -6.62 9.57
C SER A 134 4.20 -6.31 9.44
N GLY A 135 3.66 -6.27 8.23
CA GLY A 135 2.25 -5.99 7.93
C GLY A 135 1.32 -7.20 7.94
N LEU A 136 1.87 -8.42 7.91
CA LEU A 136 1.13 -9.67 7.71
C LEU A 136 -0.07 -9.87 8.68
N ALA A 137 0.05 -9.41 9.91
CA ALA A 137 -0.99 -9.58 10.93
C ALA A 137 -2.29 -8.79 10.65
N THR A 138 -2.26 -7.79 9.77
CA THR A 138 -3.44 -6.97 9.46
C THR A 138 -4.47 -7.71 8.63
N ASN A 139 -4.06 -8.72 7.87
CA ASN A 139 -4.88 -9.50 6.94
C ASN A 139 -5.63 -8.65 5.88
N PHE A 140 -5.19 -7.43 5.64
CA PHE A 140 -5.80 -6.51 4.68
C PHE A 140 -5.14 -6.60 3.30
N TYR A 141 -3.87 -6.26 3.21
CA TYR A 141 -3.14 -6.27 1.93
C TYR A 141 -2.79 -7.66 1.40
N ASN A 142 -2.92 -8.70 2.21
CA ASN A 142 -2.82 -10.10 1.76
C ASN A 142 -4.17 -10.69 1.31
N LEU A 143 -5.22 -9.87 1.27
CA LEU A 143 -6.59 -10.23 0.87
C LEU A 143 -7.19 -11.43 1.64
N ASN A 144 -6.70 -11.72 2.86
CA ASN A 144 -7.20 -12.82 3.67
C ASN A 144 -8.66 -12.64 4.15
N PHE A 145 -9.17 -11.42 4.05
CA PHE A 145 -10.57 -11.13 4.38
C PHE A 145 -11.52 -11.46 3.23
N VAL A 146 -11.03 -11.60 2.02
CA VAL A 146 -11.82 -11.87 0.82
C VAL A 146 -12.25 -13.32 0.79
N ALA A 147 -13.52 -13.56 0.48
CA ALA A 147 -14.10 -14.89 0.35
C ALA A 147 -13.40 -15.71 -0.76
N ASP A 148 -13.35 -17.04 -0.62
CA ASP A 148 -12.50 -17.87 -1.49
C ASP A 148 -13.01 -17.90 -2.94
N GLU A 149 -14.31 -17.83 -3.14
CA GLU A 149 -14.95 -17.80 -4.46
C GLU A 149 -14.73 -16.49 -5.23
N LYS A 150 -14.23 -15.44 -4.57
CA LYS A 150 -13.98 -14.13 -5.20
C LYS A 150 -12.62 -14.07 -5.85
N LEU A 151 -12.56 -13.44 -7.02
CA LEU A 151 -11.31 -13.19 -7.73
C LEU A 151 -10.39 -12.25 -6.96
N LYS A 152 -9.14 -12.64 -6.78
CA LYS A 152 -8.08 -11.87 -6.10
C LYS A 152 -6.93 -11.66 -7.06
N VAL A 153 -6.54 -10.42 -7.22
CA VAL A 153 -5.46 -9.98 -8.13
C VAL A 153 -4.45 -9.16 -7.33
N SER A 154 -3.18 -9.38 -7.62
CA SER A 154 -2.09 -8.54 -7.14
C SER A 154 -1.35 -7.93 -8.31
N TYR A 155 -1.24 -6.59 -8.32
CA TYR A 155 -0.46 -5.87 -9.32
C TYR A 155 0.75 -5.19 -8.70
N ALA A 156 1.96 -5.54 -9.15
CA ALA A 156 3.23 -4.94 -8.72
C ALA A 156 3.41 -4.88 -7.20
N SER A 157 2.90 -5.85 -6.44
CA SER A 157 3.08 -5.87 -4.98
C SER A 157 4.51 -6.24 -4.60
N SER A 158 5.04 -5.59 -3.55
CA SER A 158 6.41 -5.79 -3.07
C SER A 158 6.43 -6.35 -1.65
N PHE A 159 7.37 -7.26 -1.39
CA PHE A 159 7.65 -7.74 -0.04
C PHE A 159 8.58 -6.80 0.74
N GLY A 160 9.33 -5.93 0.05
CA GLY A 160 10.33 -5.06 0.65
C GLY A 160 11.48 -5.79 1.37
N VAL A 161 11.59 -7.09 1.17
CA VAL A 161 12.63 -7.97 1.73
C VAL A 161 13.06 -9.02 0.70
N LYS A 162 14.25 -9.56 0.87
CA LYS A 162 14.77 -10.65 0.01
C LYS A 162 14.35 -12.05 0.47
N LYS A 163 13.96 -12.21 1.74
CA LYS A 163 13.52 -13.49 2.31
C LYS A 163 12.42 -13.28 3.35
N ILE A 164 11.50 -14.23 3.42
CA ILE A 164 10.45 -14.23 4.45
C ILE A 164 11.01 -14.87 5.73
N PRO A 165 10.77 -14.26 6.91
CA PRO A 165 11.11 -14.87 8.19
C PRO A 165 10.51 -16.27 8.33
N PHE A 166 11.28 -17.25 8.85
CA PHE A 166 10.88 -18.66 8.90
C PHE A 166 9.52 -18.87 9.56
N TYR A 167 9.21 -18.13 10.63
CA TYR A 167 7.95 -18.20 11.37
C TYR A 167 6.73 -17.63 10.62
N GLN A 168 6.95 -17.02 9.44
CA GLN A 168 5.89 -16.47 8.59
C GLN A 168 5.73 -17.21 7.26
N ILE A 169 6.62 -18.15 6.93
CA ILE A 169 6.63 -18.89 5.66
C ILE A 169 5.27 -19.53 5.39
N LYS A 170 4.74 -20.31 6.33
CA LYS A 170 3.43 -20.97 6.16
C LYS A 170 2.32 -19.97 5.87
N ARG A 171 2.20 -18.92 6.67
CA ARG A 171 1.14 -17.90 6.49
C ARG A 171 1.29 -17.13 5.19
N THR A 172 2.52 -16.87 4.75
CA THR A 172 2.80 -16.20 3.48
C THR A 172 2.41 -17.10 2.31
N ARG A 173 2.78 -18.37 2.34
CA ARG A 173 2.36 -19.37 1.35
C ARG A 173 0.84 -19.49 1.27
N ASP A 174 0.17 -19.57 2.42
CA ASP A 174 -1.28 -19.74 2.49
C ASP A 174 -2.03 -18.59 1.78
N TYR A 175 -1.65 -17.32 2.02
CA TYR A 175 -2.34 -16.23 1.34
C TYR A 175 -1.96 -16.09 -0.13
N LEU A 176 -0.71 -16.36 -0.50
CA LEU A 176 -0.28 -16.32 -1.90
C LEU A 176 -1.06 -17.35 -2.75
N ASN A 177 -1.28 -18.56 -2.22
CA ASN A 177 -2.06 -19.59 -2.91
C ASN A 177 -3.54 -19.21 -3.09
N ARG A 178 -4.07 -18.27 -2.30
CA ARG A 178 -5.45 -17.78 -2.44
C ARG A 178 -5.60 -16.66 -3.48
N ILE A 179 -4.49 -16.09 -3.99
CA ILE A 179 -4.52 -15.04 -5.01
C ILE A 179 -4.33 -15.67 -6.38
N GLN A 180 -5.32 -15.53 -7.26
CA GLN A 180 -5.32 -16.17 -8.57
C GLN A 180 -4.25 -15.57 -9.50
N TYR A 181 -4.19 -14.25 -9.59
CA TYR A 181 -3.23 -13.55 -10.45
C TYR A 181 -2.29 -12.72 -9.61
N ILE A 182 -1.02 -13.05 -9.66
CA ILE A 182 0.05 -12.35 -8.94
C ILE A 182 1.03 -11.75 -9.94
N SER A 183 1.33 -10.47 -9.78
CA SER A 183 2.55 -9.87 -10.30
C SER A 183 3.31 -9.15 -9.18
N THR A 184 4.62 -9.11 -9.29
CA THR A 184 5.50 -8.45 -8.32
C THR A 184 6.22 -7.28 -8.97
N ARG A 185 6.70 -6.33 -8.16
CA ARG A 185 7.42 -5.16 -8.66
C ARG A 185 8.92 -5.42 -8.88
N GLU A 186 9.46 -6.44 -8.23
CA GLU A 186 10.89 -6.76 -8.26
C GLU A 186 11.15 -8.27 -8.33
N ASN A 187 12.33 -8.65 -8.83
CA ASN A 187 12.77 -10.04 -8.96
C ASN A 187 12.77 -10.78 -7.62
N SER A 188 13.20 -10.11 -6.51
CA SER A 188 13.17 -10.73 -5.18
C SER A 188 11.77 -11.13 -4.75
N GLY A 189 10.74 -10.38 -5.16
CA GLY A 189 9.34 -10.71 -4.92
C GLY A 189 8.90 -11.95 -5.71
N ARG A 190 9.25 -12.02 -7.01
CA ARG A 190 9.02 -13.21 -7.85
C ARG A 190 9.68 -14.45 -7.25
N ASP A 191 10.93 -14.32 -6.81
CA ASP A 191 11.70 -15.44 -6.27
C ASP A 191 11.07 -15.96 -4.95
N ILE A 192 10.57 -15.08 -4.09
CA ILE A 192 9.80 -15.44 -2.89
C ILE A 192 8.52 -16.19 -3.27
N VAL A 193 7.75 -15.71 -4.25
CA VAL A 193 6.52 -16.38 -4.68
C VAL A 193 6.85 -17.77 -5.23
N LYS A 194 7.88 -17.88 -6.07
CA LYS A 194 8.32 -19.16 -6.65
C LYS A 194 8.80 -20.14 -5.58
N GLU A 195 9.61 -19.69 -4.63
CA GLU A 195 10.10 -20.51 -3.51
C GLU A 195 8.94 -21.06 -2.65
N LEU A 196 7.95 -20.20 -2.36
CA LEU A 196 6.90 -20.57 -1.43
C LEU A 196 5.73 -21.32 -2.07
N THR A 197 5.45 -21.11 -3.35
CA THR A 197 4.24 -21.63 -4.02
C THR A 197 4.51 -22.49 -5.25
N GLY A 198 5.75 -22.51 -5.75
CA GLY A 198 6.11 -23.13 -7.03
C GLY A 198 5.68 -22.31 -8.28
N ARG A 199 4.96 -21.20 -8.11
CA ARG A 199 4.43 -20.38 -9.20
C ARG A 199 5.50 -19.43 -9.70
N ASP A 200 5.69 -19.39 -11.02
CA ASP A 200 6.46 -18.33 -11.67
C ASP A 200 5.51 -17.18 -12.04
N VAL A 201 5.82 -15.97 -11.61
CA VAL A 201 4.95 -14.80 -11.75
C VAL A 201 5.69 -13.66 -12.45
N PRO A 202 4.99 -12.83 -13.23
CA PRO A 202 5.64 -11.72 -13.92
C PRO A 202 6.13 -10.65 -12.94
N VAL A 203 7.27 -10.04 -13.28
CA VAL A 203 7.75 -8.79 -12.70
C VAL A 203 7.27 -7.65 -13.58
N VAL A 204 6.52 -6.72 -13.01
CA VAL A 204 5.91 -5.61 -13.74
C VAL A 204 6.29 -4.27 -13.11
N VAL A 205 6.18 -3.21 -13.88
CA VAL A 205 6.50 -1.85 -13.41
C VAL A 205 5.49 -1.36 -12.38
N ASP A 206 5.95 -0.43 -11.52
CA ASP A 206 5.05 0.30 -10.63
C ASP A 206 3.99 1.07 -11.44
N PRO A 207 2.74 1.22 -10.96
CA PRO A 207 1.69 1.97 -11.68
C PRO A 207 2.10 3.37 -12.12
N THR A 208 3.02 4.01 -11.40
CA THR A 208 3.52 5.35 -11.76
C THR A 208 4.26 5.38 -13.10
N LEU A 209 4.77 4.25 -13.57
CA LEU A 209 5.46 4.11 -14.85
C LEU A 209 4.52 3.72 -16.01
N LEU A 210 3.22 3.54 -15.74
CA LEU A 210 2.20 3.35 -16.77
C LEU A 210 1.75 4.66 -17.42
N PHE A 211 2.14 5.79 -16.85
CA PHE A 211 1.84 7.14 -17.34
C PHE A 211 3.06 7.74 -18.03
N ASN A 212 2.82 8.38 -19.15
CA ASN A 212 3.83 9.16 -19.84
C ASN A 212 3.99 10.56 -19.20
N LYS A 213 4.92 11.36 -19.73
CA LYS A 213 5.22 12.71 -19.25
C LYS A 213 3.98 13.61 -19.27
N ASP A 214 3.20 13.60 -20.36
CA ASP A 214 2.10 14.51 -20.55
C ASP A 214 0.95 14.20 -19.59
N GLU A 215 0.66 12.93 -19.38
CA GLU A 215 -0.31 12.47 -18.36
C GLU A 215 0.08 12.89 -16.94
N TRP A 216 1.38 12.89 -16.60
CA TRP A 216 1.84 13.41 -15.31
C TRP A 216 1.77 14.94 -15.25
N LEU A 217 1.99 15.66 -16.36
CA LEU A 217 1.91 17.10 -16.41
C LEU A 217 0.48 17.64 -16.21
N GLU A 218 -0.55 16.83 -16.48
CA GLU A 218 -1.96 17.20 -16.26
C GLU A 218 -2.27 17.49 -14.78
N ILE A 219 -1.57 16.85 -13.84
CA ILE A 219 -1.78 17.06 -12.41
C ILE A 219 -0.98 18.24 -11.83
N LEU A 220 -0.07 18.82 -12.62
CA LEU A 220 0.75 19.95 -12.17
C LEU A 220 -0.03 21.26 -12.36
N GLU A 221 -0.37 21.92 -11.26
CA GLU A 221 -1.07 23.20 -11.27
C GLU A 221 -0.17 24.38 -11.68
N ASN A 222 1.13 24.29 -11.36
CA ASN A 222 2.12 25.33 -11.61
C ASN A 222 3.28 24.80 -12.46
N LYS A 223 3.09 24.77 -13.78
CA LYS A 223 4.08 24.24 -14.72
C LYS A 223 5.38 25.09 -14.81
N ASN A 224 5.37 26.36 -14.37
CA ASN A 224 6.46 27.31 -14.57
C ASN A 224 6.86 28.08 -13.29
N LYS A 225 6.95 27.41 -12.16
CA LYS A 225 7.31 28.08 -10.89
C LYS A 225 8.77 28.56 -10.84
N TYR A 226 9.65 27.95 -11.61
CA TYR A 226 11.08 28.29 -11.68
C TYR A 226 11.45 28.61 -13.13
N GLN A 227 11.82 29.86 -13.39
CA GLN A 227 12.27 30.34 -14.71
C GLN A 227 13.77 30.13 -14.92
N GLU A 228 14.52 29.97 -13.84
CA GLU A 228 15.98 29.77 -13.88
C GLU A 228 16.34 28.27 -13.98
N LYS A 229 17.51 28.01 -14.53
CA LYS A 229 18.09 26.65 -14.53
C LYS A 229 18.40 26.21 -13.09
N TYR A 230 17.95 25.04 -12.68
CA TYR A 230 18.22 24.49 -11.35
C TYR A 230 18.61 23.03 -11.41
N ILE A 231 19.29 22.57 -10.36
CA ILE A 231 19.55 21.16 -10.12
C ILE A 231 18.58 20.69 -9.04
N PHE A 232 17.75 19.69 -9.37
CA PHE A 232 16.93 19.02 -8.38
C PHE A 232 17.71 17.86 -7.76
N ALA A 233 17.90 17.89 -6.44
CA ALA A 233 18.52 16.81 -5.69
C ALA A 233 17.53 16.22 -4.69
N TYR A 234 17.42 14.90 -4.70
CA TYR A 234 16.57 14.13 -3.77
C TYR A 234 17.44 13.16 -2.97
N PHE A 235 17.46 13.28 -1.62
CA PHE A 235 18.28 12.49 -0.69
C PHE A 235 17.41 11.69 0.28
#